data_92a38bca81c315fb0dc4c6342956ef67
#
_entry.id   92a38bca81c315fb0dc4c6342956ef67
#
_cell.length_a   1.000
_cell.length_b   1.000
_cell.length_c   1.000
_cell.angle_alpha   90.00
_cell.angle_beta   90.00
_cell.angle_gamma   90.00
#
_symmetry.space_group_name_H-M   'P 1'
#
loop_
_entity.id
_entity.type
_entity.pdbx_description
1 polymer ?
#
loop_
_entity_poly.entity_id
_entity_poly.type
_entity_poly.pdbx_seq_one_letter_code
_entity_poly.pdbx_strand_id
1 'polypeptide(L)'
;MGLAGLLFAGSLVIATPAAAQTGGVPGGTTSTTTTTTTTPAPSGSTAVLNPDGSATAPANAPRQVRKAINAGNRIRFKPYLWGGGHRSFKSSGYDCSGAVSYLLHAAGMLKRPLASGPLMKWGAPGVGSWITVYANSGHTYVVVAGLRYDTSAVGESLNQGSGPRWRATARSSVGYAARYKPGF
;
A
#
# COMPACT_ATOMS: atom_id res chain seq x y z
N MET A 1 55.31 -3.18 -26.35
CA MET A 1 56.19 -2.69 -25.27
C MET A 1 55.29 -1.94 -24.33
N GLY A 2 55.05 -2.26 -23.05
CA GLY A 2 55.57 -3.24 -22.15
C GLY A 2 54.49 -3.54 -21.09
N LEU A 3 54.55 -4.77 -20.61
CA LEU A 3 53.81 -5.32 -19.50
C LEU A 3 54.15 -4.64 -18.18
N ALA A 4 53.18 -4.45 -17.29
CA ALA A 4 53.43 -4.42 -15.85
C ALA A 4 52.22 -5.08 -15.14
N GLY A 5 52.39 -6.32 -14.71
CA GLY A 5 51.47 -7.03 -13.85
C GLY A 5 51.69 -6.63 -12.40
N LEU A 6 50.58 -6.58 -11.63
CA LEU A 6 50.60 -6.44 -10.17
C LEU A 6 49.86 -7.62 -9.57
N LEU A 7 50.61 -8.50 -8.91
CA LEU A 7 50.14 -9.61 -8.09
C LEU A 7 49.70 -9.07 -6.72
N PHE A 8 48.49 -9.33 -6.30
CA PHE A 8 48.09 -9.17 -4.89
C PHE A 8 47.84 -10.55 -4.28
N ALA A 9 48.67 -10.82 -3.25
CA ALA A 9 48.58 -12.05 -2.45
C ALA A 9 47.37 -11.99 -1.51
N GLY A 10 46.50 -13.01 -1.58
CA GLY A 10 45.42 -13.21 -0.66
C GLY A 10 45.85 -13.93 0.61
N SER A 11 45.57 -13.35 1.78
CA SER A 11 45.76 -14.01 3.08
C SER A 11 44.52 -14.84 3.42
N LEU A 12 44.72 -16.16 3.56
CA LEU A 12 43.76 -17.15 3.99
C LEU A 12 43.67 -17.14 5.53
N VAL A 13 42.56 -16.77 6.11
CA VAL A 13 42.29 -16.92 7.55
C VAL A 13 41.53 -18.25 7.78
N ILE A 14 42.17 -19.18 8.46
CA ILE A 14 41.61 -20.47 8.86
C ILE A 14 40.93 -20.29 10.21
N ALA A 15 39.60 -20.49 10.29
CA ALA A 15 38.86 -20.57 11.55
C ALA A 15 38.74 -22.01 12.01
N THR A 16 39.18 -22.29 13.24
CA THR A 16 39.09 -23.59 13.94
C THR A 16 37.70 -23.86 14.47
N PRO A 17 37.19 -25.10 14.44
CA PRO A 17 35.89 -25.45 15.04
C PRO A 17 36.04 -25.70 16.55
N ALA A 18 35.15 -25.14 17.35
CA ALA A 18 35.00 -25.48 18.78
C ALA A 18 34.07 -26.66 18.97
N ALA A 19 34.47 -27.56 19.86
CA ALA A 19 33.89 -28.88 20.13
C ALA A 19 32.50 -28.79 20.79
N ALA A 20 31.69 -29.81 20.47
CA ALA A 20 30.38 -30.08 21.07
C ALA A 20 30.51 -30.58 22.53
N GLN A 21 29.62 -30.11 23.41
CA GLN A 21 29.30 -30.78 24.68
C GLN A 21 27.87 -31.32 24.63
N THR A 22 27.77 -32.61 24.84
CA THR A 22 26.51 -33.35 25.01
C THR A 22 26.00 -33.19 26.43
N GLY A 23 24.73 -32.90 26.59
CA GLY A 23 24.03 -32.90 27.88
C GLY A 23 22.51 -32.98 27.72
N GLY A 24 21.97 -34.16 28.02
CA GLY A 24 20.68 -34.53 28.63
C GLY A 24 19.37 -33.87 28.18
N VAL A 25 18.49 -34.71 27.57
CA VAL A 25 17.05 -34.43 27.37
C VAL A 25 16.31 -34.51 28.71
N PRO A 26 15.27 -33.73 28.97
CA PRO A 26 13.94 -34.32 29.02
C PRO A 26 12.86 -33.54 28.32
N GLY A 27 11.87 -34.29 27.81
CA GLY A 27 10.77 -33.92 26.98
C GLY A 27 10.04 -32.62 27.35
N GLY A 28 9.82 -31.80 26.33
CA GLY A 28 9.00 -30.60 26.38
C GLY A 28 8.28 -30.44 25.06
N THR A 29 6.99 -30.39 25.14
CA THR A 29 5.98 -30.17 24.12
C THR A 29 6.45 -29.13 23.10
N THR A 30 6.54 -29.53 21.83
CA THR A 30 6.90 -28.63 20.72
C THR A 30 5.73 -27.69 20.44
N SER A 31 5.71 -26.54 21.09
CA SER A 31 4.88 -25.41 20.65
C SER A 31 5.53 -24.85 19.40
N THR A 32 4.95 -25.14 18.25
CA THR A 32 5.30 -24.50 16.97
C THR A 32 4.91 -23.03 17.05
N THR A 33 5.83 -22.20 17.54
CA THR A 33 5.69 -20.75 17.45
C THR A 33 5.85 -20.36 15.99
N THR A 34 4.74 -20.16 15.29
CA THR A 34 4.73 -19.54 13.97
C THR A 34 5.24 -18.11 14.14
N THR A 35 6.53 -17.91 13.92
CA THR A 35 7.13 -16.58 13.88
C THR A 35 6.57 -15.88 12.65
N THR A 36 5.51 -15.11 12.83
CA THR A 36 5.05 -14.17 11.82
C THR A 36 6.14 -13.12 11.67
N THR A 37 6.94 -13.22 10.61
CA THR A 37 7.93 -12.21 10.26
C THR A 37 7.18 -10.93 9.88
N THR A 38 6.91 -10.10 10.87
CA THR A 38 6.32 -8.77 10.65
C THR A 38 7.43 -7.89 10.11
N THR A 39 7.41 -7.62 8.80
CA THR A 39 8.29 -6.61 8.20
C THR A 39 8.11 -5.30 8.96
N PRO A 40 9.17 -4.67 9.47
CA PRO A 40 9.05 -3.40 10.19
C PRO A 40 8.31 -2.36 9.34
N ALA A 41 7.42 -1.61 9.96
CA ALA A 41 6.73 -0.51 9.28
C ALA A 41 7.75 0.56 8.86
N PRO A 42 7.63 1.13 7.64
CA PRO A 42 8.58 2.14 7.16
C PRO A 42 8.57 3.38 8.04
N SER A 43 9.75 3.96 8.24
CA SER A 43 9.90 5.24 8.92
C SER A 43 9.47 6.39 7.98
N GLY A 44 8.89 7.45 8.55
CA GLY A 44 8.43 8.61 7.78
C GLY A 44 6.91 8.67 7.62
N SER A 45 6.42 9.56 6.76
CA SER A 45 4.99 9.81 6.53
C SER A 45 4.43 9.16 5.25
N THR A 46 5.27 8.44 4.49
CA THR A 46 4.90 7.85 3.19
C THR A 46 4.72 6.34 3.30
N ALA A 47 3.62 5.84 2.74
CA ALA A 47 3.39 4.40 2.60
C ALA A 47 4.34 3.80 1.55
N VAL A 48 4.74 2.55 1.76
CA VAL A 48 5.60 1.80 0.84
C VAL A 48 4.75 0.82 0.03
N LEU A 49 4.92 0.85 -1.29
CA LEU A 49 4.38 -0.16 -2.19
C LEU A 49 5.29 -1.39 -2.18
N ASN A 50 4.73 -2.54 -1.80
CA ASN A 50 5.44 -3.81 -1.75
C ASN A 50 5.46 -4.51 -3.11
N PRO A 51 6.41 -5.43 -3.35
CA PRO A 51 6.48 -6.19 -4.61
C PRO A 51 5.22 -7.02 -4.93
N ASP A 52 4.45 -7.44 -3.90
CA ASP A 52 3.18 -8.16 -4.05
C ASP A 52 1.99 -7.25 -4.38
N GLY A 53 2.23 -5.95 -4.61
CA GLY A 53 1.22 -4.94 -4.89
C GLY A 53 0.43 -4.48 -3.66
N SER A 54 0.77 -4.93 -2.46
CA SER A 54 0.21 -4.37 -1.22
C SER A 54 0.93 -3.08 -0.83
N ALA A 55 0.34 -2.30 0.06
CA ALA A 55 0.99 -1.15 0.67
C ALA A 55 1.20 -1.36 2.17
N THR A 56 2.34 -0.90 2.68
CA THR A 56 2.65 -0.85 4.11
C THR A 56 2.54 0.58 4.60
N ALA A 57 1.73 0.77 5.65
CA ALA A 57 1.58 2.08 6.29
C ALA A 57 2.86 2.48 7.04
N PRO A 58 3.22 3.77 7.08
CA PRO A 58 4.30 4.23 7.94
C PRO A 58 3.96 4.02 9.43
N ALA A 59 5.00 3.86 10.27
CA ALA A 59 4.85 3.54 11.69
C ALA A 59 4.01 4.58 12.45
N ASN A 60 4.18 5.87 12.11
CA ASN A 60 3.48 7.00 12.72
C ASN A 60 2.09 7.27 12.11
N ALA A 61 1.62 6.45 11.16
CA ALA A 61 0.31 6.67 10.54
C ALA A 61 -0.82 6.58 11.57
N PRO A 62 -1.79 7.50 11.55
CA PRO A 62 -3.01 7.38 12.33
C PRO A 62 -3.76 6.06 12.07
N ARG A 63 -4.53 5.60 13.06
CA ARG A 63 -5.30 4.34 12.93
C ARG A 63 -6.19 4.30 11.69
N GLN A 64 -6.81 5.42 11.35
CA GLN A 64 -7.70 5.54 10.19
C GLN A 64 -6.95 5.38 8.88
N VAL A 65 -5.74 5.95 8.77
CA VAL A 65 -4.85 5.79 7.61
C VAL A 65 -4.44 4.33 7.44
N ARG A 66 -4.03 3.66 8.54
CA ARG A 66 -3.74 2.22 8.51
C ARG A 66 -4.95 1.38 8.08
N LYS A 67 -6.17 1.74 8.54
CA LYS A 67 -7.41 1.07 8.10
C LYS A 67 -7.68 1.27 6.62
N ALA A 68 -7.47 2.48 6.06
CA ALA A 68 -7.60 2.74 4.63
C ALA A 68 -6.62 1.90 3.81
N ILE A 69 -5.34 1.86 4.22
CA ILE A 69 -4.31 1.06 3.54
C ILE A 69 -4.67 -0.43 3.58
N ASN A 70 -5.04 -0.96 4.73
CA ASN A 70 -5.46 -2.36 4.85
C ASN A 70 -6.71 -2.68 4.00
N ALA A 71 -7.63 -1.72 3.86
CA ALA A 71 -8.79 -1.88 2.98
C ALA A 71 -8.37 -1.93 1.51
N GLY A 72 -7.49 -1.03 1.06
CA GLY A 72 -6.92 -1.08 -0.28
C GLY A 72 -6.24 -2.41 -0.58
N ASN A 73 -5.45 -2.93 0.37
CA ASN A 73 -4.79 -4.22 0.25
C ASN A 73 -5.78 -5.38 0.04
N ARG A 74 -6.95 -5.35 0.72
CA ARG A 74 -7.97 -6.39 0.57
C ARG A 74 -8.62 -6.47 -0.80
N ILE A 75 -8.75 -5.33 -1.49
CA ILE A 75 -9.44 -5.29 -2.78
C ILE A 75 -8.50 -5.04 -3.97
N ARG A 76 -7.19 -4.97 -3.75
CA ARG A 76 -6.19 -4.59 -4.77
C ARG A 76 -6.15 -5.46 -6.03
N PHE A 77 -6.68 -6.68 -5.96
CA PHE A 77 -6.75 -7.60 -7.11
C PHE A 77 -8.17 -7.84 -7.62
N LYS A 78 -9.15 -7.12 -7.07
CA LYS A 78 -10.51 -7.17 -7.60
C LYS A 78 -10.54 -6.58 -9.01
N PRO A 79 -11.38 -7.13 -9.92
CA PRO A 79 -11.51 -6.59 -11.25
C PRO A 79 -12.19 -5.20 -11.24
N TYR A 80 -11.97 -4.45 -12.31
CA TYR A 80 -12.81 -3.29 -12.60
C TYR A 80 -14.22 -3.76 -12.94
N LEU A 81 -15.20 -3.20 -12.27
CA LEU A 81 -16.63 -3.45 -12.54
C LEU A 81 -17.36 -2.11 -12.48
N TRP A 82 -17.94 -1.70 -13.60
CA TRP A 82 -18.74 -0.47 -13.66
C TRP A 82 -19.88 -0.49 -12.66
N GLY A 83 -20.03 0.55 -11.82
CA GLY A 83 -20.98 0.62 -10.72
C GLY A 83 -20.66 -0.29 -9.53
N GLY A 84 -19.54 -1.02 -9.58
CA GLY A 84 -19.08 -1.89 -8.49
C GLY A 84 -18.74 -1.09 -7.24
N GLY A 85 -19.31 -1.49 -6.10
CA GLY A 85 -19.14 -0.80 -4.83
C GLY A 85 -20.15 0.33 -4.56
N HIS A 86 -21.10 0.61 -5.46
CA HIS A 86 -22.08 1.70 -5.30
C HIS A 86 -23.29 1.32 -4.44
N ARG A 87 -23.78 0.09 -4.54
CA ARG A 87 -24.93 -0.40 -3.73
C ARG A 87 -24.50 -0.84 -2.34
N SER A 88 -23.30 -1.35 -2.23
CA SER A 88 -22.70 -1.88 -1.01
C SER A 88 -21.20 -1.73 -1.08
N PHE A 89 -20.56 -1.58 0.07
CA PHE A 89 -19.09 -1.64 0.15
C PHE A 89 -18.54 -3.04 -0.17
N LYS A 90 -19.35 -4.11 -0.08
CA LYS A 90 -18.98 -5.45 -0.54
C LYS A 90 -19.36 -5.62 -2.00
N SER A 91 -18.39 -5.90 -2.87
CA SER A 91 -18.60 -6.12 -4.30
C SER A 91 -17.61 -7.15 -4.84
N SER A 92 -17.96 -7.83 -5.93
CA SER A 92 -17.06 -8.73 -6.65
C SER A 92 -15.97 -7.98 -7.42
N GLY A 93 -16.24 -6.74 -7.83
CA GLY A 93 -15.33 -5.80 -8.45
C GLY A 93 -15.68 -4.38 -8.08
N TYR A 94 -14.84 -3.42 -8.43
CA TYR A 94 -15.05 -2.01 -8.08
C TYR A 94 -14.74 -1.10 -9.27
N ASP A 95 -15.53 -0.04 -9.43
CA ASP A 95 -15.12 1.10 -10.23
C ASP A 95 -14.27 2.09 -9.40
N CYS A 96 -13.93 3.24 -10.01
CA CYS A 96 -13.08 4.24 -9.38
C CYS A 96 -13.66 4.76 -8.05
N SER A 97 -14.91 5.15 -8.05
CA SER A 97 -15.59 5.73 -6.88
C SER A 97 -15.99 4.68 -5.85
N GLY A 98 -16.35 3.48 -6.27
CA GLY A 98 -16.59 2.36 -5.37
C GLY A 98 -15.33 1.94 -4.60
N ALA A 99 -14.17 1.89 -5.27
CA ALA A 99 -12.90 1.60 -4.64
C ALA A 99 -12.51 2.67 -3.61
N VAL A 100 -12.59 3.96 -3.98
CA VAL A 100 -12.32 5.08 -3.05
C VAL A 100 -13.28 5.04 -1.86
N SER A 101 -14.60 4.84 -2.13
CA SER A 101 -15.60 4.74 -1.06
C SER A 101 -15.32 3.60 -0.09
N TYR A 102 -14.81 2.46 -0.57
CA TYR A 102 -14.45 1.33 0.27
C TYR A 102 -13.31 1.67 1.25
N LEU A 103 -12.28 2.36 0.79
CA LEU A 103 -11.18 2.79 1.64
C LEU A 103 -11.63 3.81 2.69
N LEU A 104 -12.40 4.82 2.26
CA LEU A 104 -12.92 5.86 3.16
C LEU A 104 -13.87 5.28 4.22
N HIS A 105 -14.70 4.30 3.85
CA HIS A 105 -15.55 3.61 4.80
C HIS A 105 -14.74 2.84 5.86
N ALA A 106 -13.76 2.09 5.44
CA ALA A 106 -12.88 1.35 6.36
C ALA A 106 -12.14 2.29 7.33
N ALA A 107 -11.78 3.49 6.86
CA ALA A 107 -11.21 4.54 7.68
C ALA A 107 -12.22 5.20 8.64
N GLY A 108 -13.53 4.86 8.54
CA GLY A 108 -14.59 5.49 9.32
C GLY A 108 -14.98 6.91 8.85
N MET A 109 -14.62 7.25 7.61
CA MET A 109 -14.83 8.58 7.05
C MET A 109 -16.08 8.67 6.16
N LEU A 110 -16.67 7.53 5.80
CA LEU A 110 -17.82 7.45 4.90
C LEU A 110 -18.84 6.42 5.38
N LYS A 111 -20.12 6.81 5.48
CA LYS A 111 -21.21 5.91 5.94
C LYS A 111 -21.90 5.14 4.80
N ARG A 112 -21.85 5.67 3.58
CA ARG A 112 -22.46 5.08 2.37
C ARG A 112 -21.57 5.34 1.15
N PRO A 113 -21.59 4.48 0.13
CA PRO A 113 -20.82 4.74 -1.08
C PRO A 113 -21.24 6.06 -1.76
N LEU A 114 -20.28 6.72 -2.37
CA LEU A 114 -20.48 7.93 -3.17
C LEU A 114 -19.89 7.72 -4.57
N ALA A 115 -20.59 8.21 -5.59
CA ALA A 115 -20.06 8.33 -6.93
C ALA A 115 -19.05 9.48 -7.02
N SER A 116 -18.30 9.59 -8.14
CA SER A 116 -17.27 10.61 -8.33
C SER A 116 -17.78 12.04 -8.21
N GLY A 117 -18.98 12.35 -8.77
CA GLY A 117 -19.59 13.67 -8.64
C GLY A 117 -19.83 14.12 -7.19
N PRO A 118 -20.53 13.35 -6.34
CA PRO A 118 -20.62 13.61 -4.90
C PRO A 118 -19.26 13.67 -4.18
N LEU A 119 -18.26 12.87 -4.58
CA LEU A 119 -16.92 12.93 -4.00
C LEU A 119 -16.21 14.26 -4.28
N MET A 120 -16.55 14.96 -5.36
CA MET A 120 -16.05 16.34 -5.62
C MET A 120 -16.45 17.35 -4.53
N LYS A 121 -17.47 17.04 -3.73
CA LYS A 121 -18.01 17.90 -2.67
C LYS A 121 -17.83 17.29 -1.27
N TRP A 122 -17.19 16.13 -1.17
CA TRP A 122 -16.96 15.43 0.10
C TRP A 122 -15.89 16.14 0.94
N GLY A 123 -16.10 16.22 2.25
CA GLY A 123 -15.14 16.80 3.18
C GLY A 123 -14.85 18.28 2.93
N ALA A 124 -13.66 18.73 3.29
CA ALA A 124 -13.14 20.07 3.06
C ALA A 124 -12.39 20.16 1.72
N PRO A 125 -12.34 21.34 1.07
CA PRO A 125 -11.53 21.58 -0.12
C PRO A 125 -10.05 21.60 0.24
N GLY A 126 -9.20 21.07 -0.65
CA GLY A 126 -7.75 21.08 -0.51
C GLY A 126 -7.15 19.70 -0.31
N VAL A 127 -5.85 19.68 0.00
CA VAL A 127 -5.03 18.48 0.21
C VAL A 127 -4.94 18.18 1.70
N GLY A 128 -5.22 16.94 2.07
CA GLY A 128 -5.06 16.46 3.45
C GLY A 128 -3.63 16.03 3.75
N SER A 129 -3.28 16.00 5.02
CA SER A 129 -1.94 15.56 5.46
C SER A 129 -1.70 14.06 5.23
N TRP A 130 -2.77 13.25 5.24
CA TRP A 130 -2.68 11.80 5.13
C TRP A 130 -3.53 11.20 4.02
N ILE A 131 -4.73 11.74 3.82
CA ILE A 131 -5.69 11.20 2.85
C ILE A 131 -6.25 12.36 2.02
N THR A 132 -6.06 12.28 0.70
CA THR A 132 -6.64 13.23 -0.25
C THR A 132 -7.40 12.47 -1.34
N VAL A 133 -8.67 12.78 -1.49
CA VAL A 133 -9.51 12.32 -2.59
C VAL A 133 -9.41 13.34 -3.72
N TYR A 134 -9.12 12.86 -4.91
CA TYR A 134 -9.16 13.63 -6.15
C TYR A 134 -10.33 13.14 -6.99
N ALA A 135 -11.27 14.01 -7.30
CA ALA A 135 -12.48 13.66 -8.04
C ALA A 135 -12.84 14.69 -9.10
N ASN A 136 -13.34 14.20 -10.24
CA ASN A 136 -14.04 14.99 -11.26
C ASN A 136 -15.30 14.24 -11.70
N SER A 137 -16.02 14.75 -12.72
CA SER A 137 -17.28 14.13 -13.15
C SER A 137 -17.11 12.71 -13.68
N GLY A 138 -15.96 12.36 -14.24
CA GLY A 138 -15.69 11.08 -14.91
C GLY A 138 -14.82 10.11 -14.14
N HIS A 139 -14.06 10.57 -13.14
CA HIS A 139 -13.11 9.71 -12.43
C HIS A 139 -12.83 10.20 -11.01
N THR A 140 -12.38 9.28 -10.17
CA THR A 140 -11.83 9.59 -8.85
C THR A 140 -10.74 8.61 -8.46
N TYR A 141 -9.76 9.11 -7.71
CA TYR A 141 -8.72 8.34 -7.05
C TYR A 141 -8.42 8.92 -5.68
N VAL A 142 -7.65 8.21 -4.88
CA VAL A 142 -7.25 8.68 -3.56
C VAL A 142 -5.75 8.52 -3.37
N VAL A 143 -5.12 9.48 -2.70
CA VAL A 143 -3.75 9.36 -2.21
C VAL A 143 -3.83 9.15 -0.70
N VAL A 144 -3.19 8.09 -0.21
CA VAL A 144 -3.15 7.73 1.21
C VAL A 144 -1.69 7.61 1.63
N ALA A 145 -1.27 8.43 2.58
CA ALA A 145 0.13 8.49 3.01
C ALA A 145 1.11 8.58 1.81
N GLY A 146 0.84 9.49 0.88
CA GLY A 146 1.68 9.73 -0.30
C GLY A 146 1.57 8.69 -1.42
N LEU A 147 0.87 7.56 -1.22
CA LEU A 147 0.72 6.53 -2.23
C LEU A 147 -0.65 6.59 -2.90
N ARG A 148 -0.67 6.58 -4.25
CA ARG A 148 -1.90 6.63 -5.04
C ARG A 148 -2.63 5.28 -5.03
N TYR A 149 -3.95 5.30 -4.84
CA TYR A 149 -4.84 4.18 -5.04
C TYR A 149 -5.84 4.51 -6.14
N ASP A 150 -5.82 3.74 -7.23
CA ASP A 150 -6.52 4.10 -8.46
C ASP A 150 -6.91 2.84 -9.24
N THR A 151 -8.03 2.87 -9.94
CA THR A 151 -8.44 1.85 -10.90
C THR A 151 -7.89 2.08 -12.30
N SER A 152 -7.32 3.26 -12.57
CA SER A 152 -6.73 3.63 -13.84
C SER A 152 -5.21 3.45 -13.82
N ALA A 153 -4.66 2.86 -14.89
CA ALA A 153 -3.23 2.66 -15.10
C ALA A 153 -2.53 3.86 -15.77
N VAL A 154 -3.14 5.06 -15.75
CA VAL A 154 -2.52 6.25 -16.35
C VAL A 154 -1.12 6.49 -15.76
N GLY A 155 -0.14 6.63 -16.63
CA GLY A 155 1.27 6.84 -16.27
C GLY A 155 2.04 5.56 -15.93
N GLU A 156 1.44 4.39 -16.12
CA GLU A 156 2.08 3.08 -15.88
C GLU A 156 2.09 2.22 -17.14
N SER A 157 2.97 1.22 -17.19
CA SER A 157 2.97 0.24 -18.29
C SER A 157 1.64 -0.53 -18.29
N LEU A 158 1.17 -0.91 -19.47
CA LEU A 158 -0.11 -1.59 -19.71
C LEU A 158 -0.25 -2.93 -18.95
N ASN A 159 0.83 -3.49 -18.44
CA ASN A 159 0.85 -4.77 -17.73
C ASN A 159 0.27 -4.71 -16.31
N GLN A 160 -0.04 -3.53 -15.78
CA GLN A 160 -0.60 -3.38 -14.42
C GLN A 160 -2.11 -3.68 -14.34
N GLY A 161 -2.79 -3.84 -15.47
CA GLY A 161 -4.22 -4.14 -15.54
C GLY A 161 -5.13 -3.02 -15.02
N SER A 162 -6.44 -3.18 -15.25
CA SER A 162 -7.49 -2.32 -14.69
C SER A 162 -7.99 -2.86 -13.34
N GLY A 163 -8.66 -1.98 -12.58
CA GLY A 163 -9.20 -2.31 -11.26
C GLY A 163 -8.41 -1.66 -10.12
N PRO A 164 -8.93 -1.75 -8.88
CA PRO A 164 -8.35 -1.06 -7.74
C PRO A 164 -6.94 -1.58 -7.41
N ARG A 165 -5.95 -0.68 -7.39
CA ARG A 165 -4.54 -0.99 -7.09
C ARG A 165 -3.82 0.18 -6.45
N TRP A 166 -2.81 -0.13 -5.65
CA TRP A 166 -1.78 0.82 -5.29
C TRP A 166 -0.87 1.07 -6.48
N ARG A 167 -0.47 2.32 -6.69
CA ARG A 167 0.29 2.77 -7.85
C ARG A 167 1.51 3.56 -7.41
N ALA A 168 2.69 3.19 -7.91
CA ALA A 168 3.94 3.89 -7.61
C ALA A 168 3.98 5.27 -8.27
N THR A 169 3.38 5.41 -9.46
CA THR A 169 3.43 6.64 -10.25
C THR A 169 2.40 7.65 -9.77
N ALA A 170 2.83 8.87 -9.54
CA ALA A 170 1.92 9.99 -9.29
C ALA A 170 1.04 10.27 -10.53
N ARG A 171 -0.15 10.83 -10.30
CA ARG A 171 -1.06 11.26 -11.35
C ARG A 171 -1.23 12.77 -11.29
N SER A 172 -1.32 13.44 -12.45
CA SER A 172 -1.70 14.84 -12.52
C SER A 172 -3.07 15.05 -11.89
N SER A 173 -3.17 16.03 -11.01
CA SER A 173 -4.41 16.44 -10.36
C SER A 173 -5.14 17.56 -11.10
N VAL A 174 -4.62 17.99 -12.25
CA VAL A 174 -5.28 19.01 -13.09
C VAL A 174 -6.66 18.53 -13.51
N GLY A 175 -7.69 19.34 -13.31
CA GLY A 175 -9.08 19.00 -13.60
C GLY A 175 -9.77 18.14 -12.52
N TYR A 176 -9.14 17.96 -11.36
CA TYR A 176 -9.73 17.29 -10.20
C TYR A 176 -9.98 18.25 -9.04
N ALA A 177 -11.11 18.10 -8.37
CA ALA A 177 -11.32 18.69 -7.05
C ALA A 177 -10.55 17.84 -6.03
N ALA A 178 -9.64 18.47 -5.29
CA ALA A 178 -8.97 17.84 -4.15
C ALA A 178 -9.85 18.00 -2.90
N ARG A 179 -10.02 16.92 -2.15
CA ARG A 179 -10.88 16.84 -0.97
C ARG A 179 -10.25 16.02 0.13
N TYR A 180 -10.44 16.44 1.37
CA TYR A 180 -9.93 15.71 2.53
C TYR A 180 -10.89 15.78 3.72
N LYS A 181 -10.71 14.92 4.69
CA LYS A 181 -11.37 15.02 5.99
C LYS A 181 -10.48 15.81 6.95
N PRO A 182 -10.94 16.91 7.57
CA PRO A 182 -10.15 17.64 8.58
C PRO A 182 -9.57 16.69 9.63
N GLY A 183 -8.28 16.86 9.93
CA GLY A 183 -7.51 15.96 10.81
C GLY A 183 -6.79 14.81 10.09
N PHE A 184 -6.90 14.69 8.76
CA PHE A 184 -6.27 13.61 7.98
C PHE A 184 -5.67 14.08 6.66
#